data_f5426011593e8715078b2389a829e8de
#
_entry.id   f5426011593e8715078b2389a829e8de
#
_cell.length_a   1.000
_cell.length_b   1.000
_cell.length_c   1.000
_cell.angle_alpha   90.00
_cell.angle_beta   90.00
_cell.angle_gamma   90.00
#
_symmetry.space_group_name_H-M   'P 1'
#
loop_
_entity.id
_entity.type
_entity.pdbx_description
1 polymer ?
#
loop_
_entity_poly.entity_id
_entity_poly.type
_entity_poly.pdbx_seq_one_letter_code
_entity_poly.pdbx_strand_id
1 'polypeptide(L)'
;GIGNDYQVASLSNCFVIGVDGAADSYGAIIKIDEEQVQLMKRRGGVGHDLSHIRPKGSPVKNSALTSTGLVPFMERYSNSTREVAQDGRRGALMLSVSIKHPDSEAFIDAKMTEGKVTGANVSVKLDDAFMQAAVDEKPYIQQYPIESANPTTTKEIDASTLWKKIVHNAWKSAEPGVLFWDTIIRESVPDCYADLGYKTVSTNPCGEIP
;
A
#
# COMPACT_ATOMS: atom_id res chain seq x y z
N GLY A 1 16.70 -6.12 17.12
CA GLY A 1 16.83 -6.95 18.28
C GLY A 1 18.08 -7.79 18.31
N ILE A 2 18.63 -7.94 19.49
CA ILE A 2 19.75 -8.86 19.73
C ILE A 2 19.18 -10.27 19.67
N GLY A 3 19.66 -11.09 18.73
CA GLY A 3 19.22 -12.47 18.57
C GLY A 3 19.72 -13.38 19.70
N ASN A 4 18.98 -14.44 19.96
CA ASN A 4 19.48 -15.58 20.74
C ASN A 4 20.45 -16.40 19.89
N ASP A 5 21.32 -17.17 20.53
CA ASP A 5 22.53 -17.83 20.01
C ASP A 5 22.40 -18.62 18.69
N TYR A 6 21.23 -18.80 18.13
CA TYR A 6 21.02 -19.56 16.89
C TYR A 6 20.10 -18.87 15.86
N GLN A 7 19.73 -17.62 16.10
CA GLN A 7 18.85 -16.88 15.17
C GLN A 7 19.62 -15.78 14.44
N VAL A 8 19.59 -15.84 13.12
CA VAL A 8 20.03 -14.73 12.30
C VAL A 8 19.06 -13.56 12.52
N ALA A 9 19.49 -12.53 13.24
CA ALA A 9 18.75 -11.33 13.48
C ALA A 9 19.34 -10.17 12.68
N SER A 10 18.48 -9.31 12.14
CA SER A 10 18.88 -8.05 11.55
C SER A 10 19.00 -6.97 12.61
N LEU A 11 19.91 -6.04 12.43
CA LEU A 11 19.98 -4.79 13.20
C LEU A 11 18.97 -3.76 12.67
N SER A 12 18.49 -3.91 11.44
CA SER A 12 17.36 -3.14 10.89
C SER A 12 16.05 -3.80 11.29
N ASN A 13 15.10 -2.98 11.71
CA ASN A 13 13.78 -3.46 12.12
C ASN A 13 12.68 -3.17 11.10
N CYS A 14 12.95 -2.31 10.11
CA CYS A 14 11.95 -1.82 9.17
C CYS A 14 12.50 -1.87 7.74
N PHE A 15 11.66 -2.34 6.82
CA PHE A 15 12.02 -2.55 5.43
C PHE A 15 10.88 -2.09 4.51
N VAL A 16 11.24 -1.59 3.33
CA VAL A 16 10.35 -1.45 2.19
C VAL A 16 10.62 -2.59 1.23
N ILE A 17 9.59 -3.27 0.76
CA ILE A 17 9.67 -4.35 -0.21
C ILE A 17 8.78 -4.07 -1.43
N GLY A 18 8.86 -4.93 -2.45
CA GLY A 18 8.07 -4.74 -3.67
C GLY A 18 8.60 -3.64 -4.59
N VAL A 19 9.87 -3.26 -4.45
CA VAL A 19 10.55 -2.30 -5.34
C VAL A 19 10.84 -2.96 -6.67
N ASP A 20 11.47 -4.15 -6.61
CA ASP A 20 11.79 -4.95 -7.79
C ASP A 20 10.77 -6.08 -7.94
N GLY A 21 10.15 -6.17 -9.11
CA GLY A 21 9.22 -7.25 -9.42
C GLY A 21 7.80 -7.07 -8.89
N ALA A 22 7.44 -5.90 -8.38
CA ALA A 22 6.05 -5.53 -8.18
C ALA A 22 5.34 -5.51 -9.54
N ALA A 23 4.57 -6.54 -9.81
CA ALA A 23 3.85 -6.70 -11.06
C ALA A 23 2.42 -7.13 -10.80
N ASP A 24 1.54 -6.79 -11.73
CA ASP A 24 0.14 -7.18 -11.69
C ASP A 24 -0.03 -8.65 -12.14
N SER A 25 0.53 -9.55 -11.35
CA SER A 25 0.39 -10.99 -11.56
C SER A 25 0.32 -11.74 -10.22
N TYR A 26 -0.37 -12.88 -10.23
CA TYR A 26 -0.47 -13.73 -9.04
C TYR A 26 0.91 -14.19 -8.54
N GLY A 27 1.82 -14.51 -9.47
CA GLY A 27 3.18 -14.90 -9.10
C GLY A 27 3.93 -13.79 -8.36
N ALA A 28 3.84 -12.55 -8.83
CA ALA A 28 4.46 -11.40 -8.17
C ALA A 28 3.82 -11.10 -6.80
N ILE A 29 2.49 -11.19 -6.69
CA ILE A 29 1.76 -11.00 -5.43
C ILE A 29 2.19 -12.03 -4.38
N ILE A 30 2.29 -13.31 -4.77
CA ILE A 30 2.73 -14.38 -3.88
C ILE A 30 4.21 -14.21 -3.50
N LYS A 31 5.06 -13.78 -4.43
CA LYS A 31 6.47 -13.51 -4.14
C LYS A 31 6.64 -12.41 -3.09
N ILE A 32 5.88 -11.31 -3.19
CA ILE A 32 5.88 -10.25 -2.18
C ILE A 32 5.41 -10.78 -0.83
N ASP A 33 4.41 -11.65 -0.79
CA ASP A 33 3.94 -12.31 0.44
C ASP A 33 5.05 -13.17 1.06
N GLU A 34 5.80 -13.93 0.25
CA GLU A 34 6.95 -14.67 0.70
C GLU A 34 8.04 -13.76 1.28
N GLU A 35 8.40 -12.69 0.58
CA GLU A 35 9.41 -11.72 1.05
C GLU A 35 8.99 -11.10 2.39
N GLN A 36 7.71 -10.71 2.52
CA GLN A 36 7.14 -10.23 3.77
C GLN A 36 7.34 -11.21 4.92
N VAL A 37 6.97 -12.47 4.73
CA VAL A 37 7.11 -13.53 5.73
C VAL A 37 8.57 -13.78 6.08
N GLN A 38 9.46 -13.81 5.08
CA GLN A 38 10.90 -14.05 5.31
C GLN A 38 11.55 -12.93 6.16
N LEU A 39 11.15 -11.69 5.98
CA LEU A 39 11.62 -10.57 6.81
C LEU A 39 11.00 -10.60 8.21
N MET A 40 9.70 -10.85 8.30
CA MET A 40 8.98 -10.90 9.58
C MET A 40 9.49 -12.03 10.48
N LYS A 41 9.85 -13.18 9.94
CA LYS A 41 10.51 -14.29 10.68
C LYS A 41 11.81 -13.84 11.36
N ARG A 42 12.47 -12.83 10.80
CA ARG A 42 13.73 -12.26 11.31
C ARG A 42 13.51 -10.98 12.11
N ARG A 43 12.28 -10.77 12.58
CA ARG A 43 11.85 -9.62 13.38
C ARG A 43 11.81 -8.30 12.62
N GLY A 44 11.85 -8.32 11.28
CA GLY A 44 11.65 -7.14 10.44
C GLY A 44 10.17 -6.82 10.27
N GLY A 45 9.81 -5.55 10.39
CA GLY A 45 8.54 -5.03 9.91
C GLY A 45 8.69 -4.59 8.46
N VAL A 46 7.62 -4.66 7.67
CA VAL A 46 7.66 -4.32 6.24
C VAL A 46 6.56 -3.37 5.83
N GLY A 47 6.81 -2.59 4.79
CA GLY A 47 5.81 -1.83 4.07
C GLY A 47 5.91 -2.07 2.58
N HIS A 48 4.77 -2.14 1.89
CA HIS A 48 4.72 -2.21 0.45
C HIS A 48 3.44 -1.59 -0.13
N ASP A 49 3.51 -1.25 -1.41
CA ASP A 49 2.45 -0.56 -2.13
C ASP A 49 1.62 -1.52 -2.99
N LEU A 50 0.32 -1.28 -3.07
CA LEU A 50 -0.62 -2.11 -3.82
C LEU A 50 -1.07 -1.46 -5.14
N SER A 51 -0.57 -0.27 -5.49
CA SER A 51 -1.05 0.50 -6.64
C SER A 51 -0.80 -0.18 -7.98
N HIS A 52 0.10 -1.17 -8.04
CA HIS A 52 0.40 -1.96 -9.24
C HIS A 52 -0.63 -3.06 -9.53
N ILE A 53 -1.48 -3.40 -8.56
CA ILE A 53 -2.51 -4.44 -8.73
C ILE A 53 -3.70 -3.84 -9.47
N ARG A 54 -4.20 -4.55 -10.50
CA ARG A 54 -5.35 -4.10 -11.30
C ARG A 54 -6.61 -3.93 -10.46
N PRO A 55 -7.45 -2.94 -10.79
CA PRO A 55 -8.68 -2.69 -10.04
C PRO A 55 -9.72 -3.80 -10.25
N LYS A 56 -10.70 -3.84 -9.36
CA LYS A 56 -11.85 -4.74 -9.43
C LYS A 56 -12.57 -4.60 -10.77
N GLY A 57 -12.93 -5.74 -11.35
CA GLY A 57 -13.64 -5.80 -12.63
C GLY A 57 -12.72 -5.75 -13.86
N SER A 58 -11.42 -5.47 -13.71
CA SER A 58 -10.48 -5.54 -14.83
C SER A 58 -10.39 -6.96 -15.39
N PRO A 59 -10.22 -7.13 -16.71
CA PRO A 59 -10.13 -8.46 -17.31
C PRO A 59 -8.89 -9.22 -16.86
N VAL A 60 -9.04 -10.51 -16.62
CA VAL A 60 -7.95 -11.45 -16.33
C VAL A 60 -7.98 -12.61 -17.30
N LYS A 61 -6.79 -13.17 -17.59
CA LYS A 61 -6.63 -14.28 -18.56
C LYS A 61 -6.80 -15.67 -17.89
N ASN A 62 -7.68 -15.78 -16.91
CA ASN A 62 -7.96 -17.05 -16.23
C ASN A 62 -9.48 -17.29 -16.16
N SER A 63 -9.88 -18.41 -15.56
CA SER A 63 -11.29 -18.81 -15.44
C SER A 63 -12.18 -17.86 -14.65
N ALA A 64 -11.60 -16.93 -13.87
CA ALA A 64 -12.36 -15.92 -13.13
C ALA A 64 -12.85 -14.77 -14.03
N LEU A 65 -12.25 -14.57 -15.22
CA LEU A 65 -12.55 -13.55 -16.22
C LEU A 65 -12.32 -12.11 -15.75
N THR A 66 -12.55 -11.80 -14.47
CA THR A 66 -12.41 -10.46 -13.90
C THR A 66 -11.63 -10.46 -12.58
N SER A 67 -10.93 -9.36 -12.31
CA SER A 67 -10.20 -9.13 -11.07
C SER A 67 -11.12 -8.88 -9.88
N THR A 68 -10.74 -9.37 -8.70
CA THR A 68 -11.41 -9.07 -7.43
C THR A 68 -10.98 -7.76 -6.79
N GLY A 69 -9.95 -7.09 -7.36
CA GLY A 69 -9.41 -5.82 -6.84
C GLY A 69 -8.43 -5.97 -5.69
N LEU A 70 -8.21 -4.89 -4.94
CA LEU A 70 -7.18 -4.81 -3.90
C LEU A 70 -7.53 -5.53 -2.60
N VAL A 71 -8.78 -5.48 -2.17
CA VAL A 71 -9.19 -5.89 -0.81
C VAL A 71 -8.84 -7.35 -0.47
N PRO A 72 -9.05 -8.34 -1.35
CA PRO A 72 -8.66 -9.72 -1.06
C PRO A 72 -7.14 -9.89 -0.84
N PHE A 73 -6.31 -9.10 -1.51
CA PHE A 73 -4.87 -9.14 -1.32
C PHE A 73 -4.44 -8.42 -0.04
N MET A 74 -5.13 -7.36 0.37
CA MET A 74 -4.95 -6.76 1.70
C MET A 74 -5.20 -7.79 2.81
N GLU A 75 -6.28 -8.56 2.71
CA GLU A 75 -6.60 -9.66 3.65
C GLU A 75 -5.51 -10.72 3.65
N ARG A 76 -5.01 -11.11 2.47
CA ARG A 76 -3.93 -12.07 2.35
C ARG A 76 -2.69 -11.64 3.12
N TYR A 77 -2.18 -10.45 2.83
CA TYR A 77 -0.98 -9.91 3.48
C TYR A 77 -1.18 -9.69 4.99
N SER A 78 -2.39 -9.25 5.39
CA SER A 78 -2.77 -9.13 6.79
C SER A 78 -2.76 -10.49 7.50
N ASN A 79 -3.27 -11.54 6.86
CA ASN A 79 -3.26 -12.89 7.41
C ASN A 79 -1.84 -13.42 7.59
N SER A 80 -0.98 -13.28 6.59
CA SER A 80 0.43 -13.68 6.67
C SER A 80 1.15 -12.99 7.83
N THR A 81 0.86 -11.71 8.07
CA THR A 81 1.41 -10.98 9.22
C THR A 81 0.98 -11.60 10.55
N ARG A 82 -0.27 -12.02 10.67
CA ARG A 82 -0.79 -12.63 11.90
C ARG A 82 -0.26 -14.03 12.16
N GLU A 83 0.03 -14.77 11.08
CA GLU A 83 0.58 -16.14 11.15
C GLU A 83 2.03 -16.16 11.65
N VAL A 84 2.81 -15.11 11.34
CA VAL A 84 4.22 -15.05 11.74
C VAL A 84 4.35 -14.63 13.20
N ALA A 85 4.60 -15.62 14.06
CA ALA A 85 4.92 -15.37 15.46
C ALA A 85 6.34 -14.81 15.62
N GLN A 86 6.47 -13.74 16.40
CA GLN A 86 7.75 -13.08 16.71
C GLN A 86 8.03 -13.11 18.22
N ASP A 87 7.98 -14.30 18.85
CA ASP A 87 8.24 -14.46 20.28
C ASP A 87 7.35 -13.54 21.14
N GLY A 88 6.02 -13.69 20.97
CA GLY A 88 5.00 -12.88 21.66
C GLY A 88 4.78 -11.48 21.06
N ARG A 89 5.53 -11.10 20.03
CA ARG A 89 5.38 -9.85 19.31
C ARG A 89 4.67 -10.10 17.96
N ARG A 90 3.74 -9.22 17.59
CA ARG A 90 3.11 -9.27 16.25
C ARG A 90 4.05 -8.72 15.19
N GLY A 91 3.96 -9.25 13.97
CA GLY A 91 4.55 -8.64 12.79
C GLY A 91 4.00 -7.22 12.57
N ALA A 92 4.78 -6.36 11.93
CA ALA A 92 4.37 -5.02 11.57
C ALA A 92 4.31 -4.91 10.04
N LEU A 93 3.16 -4.50 9.52
CA LEU A 93 2.90 -4.35 8.10
C LEU A 93 2.26 -2.99 7.82
N MET A 94 2.77 -2.29 6.80
CA MET A 94 2.11 -1.15 6.17
C MET A 94 1.71 -1.52 4.74
N LEU A 95 0.45 -1.31 4.40
CA LEU A 95 -0.05 -1.36 3.04
C LEU A 95 -0.40 0.05 2.59
N SER A 96 0.07 0.45 1.43
CA SER A 96 -0.27 1.74 0.85
C SER A 96 -0.90 1.60 -0.53
N VAL A 97 -1.64 2.62 -0.94
CA VAL A 97 -2.18 2.75 -2.29
C VAL A 97 -2.20 4.22 -2.70
N SER A 98 -1.97 4.50 -3.98
CA SER A 98 -2.17 5.84 -4.54
C SER A 98 -3.66 6.18 -4.58
N ILE A 99 -3.99 7.42 -4.22
CA ILE A 99 -5.35 7.96 -4.38
C ILE A 99 -5.82 7.93 -5.85
N LYS A 100 -4.87 7.91 -6.78
CA LYS A 100 -5.13 7.79 -8.22
C LYS A 100 -5.67 6.42 -8.64
N HIS A 101 -5.50 5.39 -7.79
CA HIS A 101 -5.97 4.05 -8.09
C HIS A 101 -7.50 3.95 -7.99
N PRO A 102 -8.20 3.34 -8.98
CA PRO A 102 -9.67 3.23 -8.98
C PRO A 102 -10.28 2.53 -7.76
N ASP A 103 -9.55 1.62 -7.11
CA ASP A 103 -9.98 0.93 -5.89
C ASP A 103 -9.57 1.63 -4.59
N SER A 104 -9.02 2.85 -4.64
CA SER A 104 -8.57 3.56 -3.44
C SER A 104 -9.69 3.76 -2.41
N GLU A 105 -10.92 3.99 -2.85
CA GLU A 105 -12.07 4.10 -1.94
C GLU A 105 -12.35 2.78 -1.21
N ALA A 106 -12.32 1.64 -1.91
CA ALA A 106 -12.47 0.32 -1.30
C ALA A 106 -11.33 0.02 -0.30
N PHE A 107 -10.10 0.45 -0.62
CA PHE A 107 -8.95 0.37 0.28
C PHE A 107 -9.16 1.20 1.55
N ILE A 108 -9.63 2.44 1.42
CA ILE A 108 -9.91 3.35 2.54
C ILE A 108 -10.99 2.75 3.47
N ASP A 109 -11.99 2.09 2.90
CA ASP A 109 -13.09 1.49 3.65
C ASP A 109 -12.77 0.07 4.18
N ALA A 110 -11.68 -0.54 3.78
CA ALA A 110 -11.40 -1.95 4.08
C ALA A 110 -11.35 -2.27 5.58
N LYS A 111 -10.85 -1.35 6.40
CA LYS A 111 -10.75 -1.52 7.86
C LYS A 111 -11.97 -1.00 8.62
N MET A 112 -12.95 -0.43 7.95
CA MET A 112 -14.22 -0.01 8.58
C MET A 112 -15.11 -1.21 8.93
N THR A 113 -14.87 -2.37 8.32
CA THR A 113 -15.52 -3.63 8.69
C THR A 113 -14.72 -4.28 9.81
N GLU A 114 -15.37 -4.51 10.94
CA GLU A 114 -14.74 -5.14 12.11
C GLU A 114 -14.16 -6.52 11.74
N GLY A 115 -12.96 -6.79 12.21
CA GLY A 115 -12.25 -8.05 11.97
C GLY A 115 -11.54 -8.17 10.63
N LYS A 116 -11.65 -7.18 9.73
CA LYS A 116 -10.92 -7.17 8.44
C LYS A 116 -9.59 -6.44 8.52
N VAL A 117 -8.59 -6.95 7.79
CA VAL A 117 -7.25 -6.37 7.65
C VAL A 117 -6.60 -5.99 8.99
N THR A 118 -6.79 -6.82 10.01
CA THR A 118 -6.37 -6.52 11.38
C THR A 118 -4.86 -6.64 11.60
N GLY A 119 -4.14 -7.25 10.68
CA GLY A 119 -2.68 -7.43 10.72
C GLY A 119 -1.88 -6.38 9.97
N ALA A 120 -2.50 -5.34 9.44
CA ALA A 120 -1.83 -4.30 8.68
C ALA A 120 -2.29 -2.91 9.06
N ASN A 121 -1.36 -1.95 9.09
CA ASN A 121 -1.67 -0.53 9.00
C ASN A 121 -1.93 -0.19 7.53
N VAL A 122 -2.79 0.77 7.27
CA VAL A 122 -3.11 1.20 5.91
C VAL A 122 -2.94 2.70 5.76
N SER A 123 -2.33 3.13 4.66
CA SER A 123 -2.13 4.55 4.34
C SER A 123 -2.43 4.82 2.87
N VAL A 124 -3.05 5.96 2.60
CA VAL A 124 -3.30 6.42 1.24
C VAL A 124 -2.30 7.49 0.84
N LYS A 125 -1.71 7.34 -0.35
CA LYS A 125 -0.79 8.30 -0.94
C LYS A 125 -1.59 9.36 -1.68
N LEU A 126 -1.56 10.58 -1.18
CA LEU A 126 -2.26 11.75 -1.74
C LEU A 126 -1.30 12.56 -2.61
N ASP A 127 -1.66 12.80 -3.86
CA ASP A 127 -0.93 13.73 -4.72
C ASP A 127 -1.44 15.17 -4.60
N ASP A 128 -0.62 16.13 -5.03
CA ASP A 128 -0.95 17.57 -4.96
C ASP A 128 -2.21 17.87 -5.79
N ALA A 129 -2.41 17.18 -6.91
CA ALA A 129 -3.58 17.38 -7.78
C ALA A 129 -4.89 16.97 -7.08
N PHE A 130 -4.89 15.85 -6.35
CA PHE A 130 -6.04 15.43 -5.54
C PHE A 130 -6.32 16.45 -4.41
N MET A 131 -5.30 16.89 -3.70
CA MET A 131 -5.45 17.85 -2.61
C MET A 131 -6.01 19.17 -3.13
N GLN A 132 -5.52 19.67 -4.26
CA GLN A 132 -6.05 20.88 -4.88
C GLN A 132 -7.50 20.69 -5.35
N ALA A 133 -7.81 19.56 -5.98
CA ALA A 133 -9.19 19.26 -6.39
C ALA A 133 -10.15 19.17 -5.20
N ALA A 134 -9.70 18.62 -4.06
CA ALA A 134 -10.52 18.55 -2.85
C ALA A 134 -10.80 19.94 -2.25
N VAL A 135 -9.82 20.86 -2.27
CA VAL A 135 -9.98 22.25 -1.83
C VAL A 135 -10.92 23.03 -2.76
N ASP A 136 -10.76 22.85 -4.06
CA ASP A 136 -11.54 23.54 -5.09
C ASP A 136 -12.92 22.93 -5.32
N GLU A 137 -13.26 21.82 -4.64
CA GLU A 137 -14.49 21.03 -4.84
C GLU A 137 -14.67 20.59 -6.31
N LYS A 138 -13.59 20.13 -6.93
CA LYS A 138 -13.55 19.69 -8.33
C LYS A 138 -13.48 18.16 -8.45
N PRO A 139 -13.88 17.63 -9.62
CA PRO A 139 -13.63 16.24 -9.96
C PRO A 139 -12.14 15.91 -10.01
N TYR A 140 -11.82 14.66 -9.71
CA TYR A 140 -10.48 14.08 -9.82
C TYR A 140 -10.57 12.78 -10.62
N ILE A 141 -9.63 12.56 -11.53
CA ILE A 141 -9.61 11.37 -12.37
C ILE A 141 -8.66 10.33 -11.77
N GLN A 142 -9.23 9.22 -11.38
CA GLN A 142 -8.49 8.01 -11.06
C GLN A 142 -8.21 7.21 -12.31
N GLN A 143 -7.09 6.48 -12.34
CA GLN A 143 -6.71 5.69 -13.50
C GLN A 143 -5.88 4.46 -13.13
N TYR A 144 -5.87 3.49 -14.03
CA TYR A 144 -4.98 2.33 -13.95
C TYR A 144 -4.45 1.96 -15.35
N PRO A 145 -3.15 1.65 -15.51
CA PRO A 145 -2.09 1.84 -14.52
C PRO A 145 -1.94 3.31 -14.10
N ILE A 146 -1.59 3.55 -12.83
CA ILE A 146 -1.66 4.90 -12.24
C ILE A 146 -0.72 5.93 -12.89
N GLU A 147 0.40 5.47 -13.44
CA GLU A 147 1.41 6.34 -14.09
C GLU A 147 1.38 6.24 -15.63
N SER A 148 0.39 5.55 -16.19
CA SER A 148 0.32 5.36 -17.64
C SER A 148 -0.22 6.61 -18.35
N ALA A 149 0.45 6.99 -19.44
CA ALA A 149 -0.09 8.00 -20.35
C ALA A 149 -1.34 7.49 -21.11
N ASN A 150 -1.50 6.16 -21.20
CA ASN A 150 -2.64 5.50 -21.86
C ASN A 150 -3.27 4.49 -20.90
N PRO A 151 -4.02 4.95 -19.88
CA PRO A 151 -4.63 4.06 -18.91
C PRO A 151 -5.69 3.16 -19.54
N THR A 152 -5.80 1.94 -19.04
CA THR A 152 -6.83 0.98 -19.47
C THR A 152 -8.15 1.18 -18.76
N THR A 153 -8.13 1.86 -17.62
CA THR A 153 -9.30 2.16 -16.79
C THR A 153 -9.20 3.59 -16.28
N THR A 154 -10.28 4.33 -16.37
CA THR A 154 -10.42 5.67 -15.75
C THR A 154 -11.72 5.75 -14.97
N LYS A 155 -11.71 6.52 -13.88
CA LYS A 155 -12.89 6.75 -13.04
C LYS A 155 -12.86 8.19 -12.54
N GLU A 156 -13.91 8.94 -12.80
CA GLU A 156 -14.08 10.27 -12.21
C GLU A 156 -14.69 10.16 -10.82
N ILE A 157 -14.14 10.89 -9.86
CA ILE A 157 -14.64 10.98 -8.49
C ILE A 157 -14.73 12.42 -8.05
N ASP A 158 -15.57 12.68 -7.04
CA ASP A 158 -15.59 13.93 -6.30
C ASP A 158 -14.48 13.92 -5.24
N ALA A 159 -13.45 14.76 -5.43
CA ALA A 159 -12.28 14.80 -4.55
C ALA A 159 -12.65 15.22 -3.12
N SER A 160 -13.51 16.21 -2.96
CA SER A 160 -13.95 16.71 -1.65
C SER A 160 -14.69 15.61 -0.87
N THR A 161 -15.58 14.87 -1.52
CA THR A 161 -16.30 13.75 -0.90
C THR A 161 -15.36 12.65 -0.45
N LEU A 162 -14.40 12.26 -1.28
CA LEU A 162 -13.42 11.23 -0.90
C LEU A 162 -12.51 11.70 0.23
N TRP A 163 -12.07 12.96 0.22
CA TRP A 163 -11.31 13.57 1.32
C TRP A 163 -12.09 13.52 2.64
N LYS A 164 -13.35 13.93 2.63
CA LYS A 164 -14.22 13.87 3.82
C LYS A 164 -14.38 12.43 4.34
N LYS A 165 -14.45 11.45 3.45
CA LYS A 165 -14.47 10.02 3.82
C LYS A 165 -13.17 9.59 4.51
N ILE A 166 -12.00 9.97 3.98
CA ILE A 166 -10.70 9.69 4.61
C ILE A 166 -10.67 10.24 6.04
N VAL A 167 -11.04 11.52 6.21
CA VAL A 167 -11.07 12.18 7.52
C VAL A 167 -12.05 11.48 8.47
N HIS A 168 -13.24 11.13 7.99
CA HIS A 168 -14.24 10.42 8.81
C HIS A 168 -13.75 9.05 9.27
N ASN A 169 -13.16 8.27 8.36
CA ASN A 169 -12.63 6.94 8.69
C ASN A 169 -11.48 7.05 9.68
N ALA A 170 -10.56 7.99 9.48
CA ALA A 170 -9.45 8.24 10.40
C ALA A 170 -9.93 8.67 11.80
N TRP A 171 -10.96 9.50 11.87
CA TRP A 171 -11.58 9.87 13.14
C TRP A 171 -12.21 8.67 13.84
N LYS A 172 -12.88 7.79 13.11
CA LYS A 172 -13.62 6.65 13.67
C LYS A 172 -12.72 5.48 14.05
N SER A 173 -11.68 5.19 13.27
CA SER A 173 -10.85 3.98 13.41
C SER A 173 -9.34 4.24 13.49
N ALA A 174 -8.91 5.50 13.53
CA ALA A 174 -7.51 5.93 13.46
C ALA A 174 -6.81 5.57 12.13
N GLU A 175 -7.53 5.11 11.11
CA GLU A 175 -7.03 4.76 9.79
C GLU A 175 -8.04 5.12 8.70
N PRO A 176 -7.58 5.38 7.46
CA PRO A 176 -6.21 5.26 6.99
C PRO A 176 -5.31 6.40 7.47
N GLY A 177 -4.00 6.15 7.49
CA GLY A 177 -2.99 7.21 7.50
C GLY A 177 -2.96 7.91 6.13
N VAL A 178 -2.38 9.11 6.09
CA VAL A 178 -2.17 9.86 4.85
C VAL A 178 -0.69 10.12 4.62
N LEU A 179 -0.26 9.98 3.37
CA LEU A 179 1.09 10.26 2.90
C LEU A 179 0.98 11.33 1.81
N PHE A 180 1.50 12.52 2.05
CA PHE A 180 1.56 13.58 1.04
C PHE A 180 2.66 13.25 0.03
N TRP A 181 2.27 12.47 -0.97
CA TRP A 181 3.21 11.69 -1.77
C TRP A 181 4.14 12.57 -2.62
N ASP A 182 3.62 13.62 -3.25
CA ASP A 182 4.46 14.52 -4.05
C ASP A 182 5.46 15.29 -3.19
N THR A 183 5.09 15.63 -1.95
CA THR A 183 6.03 16.21 -0.99
C THR A 183 7.11 15.23 -0.59
N ILE A 184 6.74 13.97 -0.32
CA ILE A 184 7.71 12.91 -0.02
C ILE A 184 8.70 12.75 -1.17
N ILE A 185 8.23 12.64 -2.40
CA ILE A 185 9.11 12.50 -3.58
C ILE A 185 10.05 13.70 -3.76
N ARG A 186 9.57 14.92 -3.54
CA ARG A 186 10.41 16.13 -3.66
C ARG A 186 11.52 16.20 -2.61
N GLU A 187 11.28 15.68 -1.42
CA GLU A 187 12.19 15.80 -0.28
C GLU A 187 12.97 14.50 0.01
N SER A 188 12.62 13.40 -0.65
CA SER A 188 13.22 12.10 -0.41
C SER A 188 14.63 11.99 -0.97
N VAL A 189 15.54 11.41 -0.17
CA VAL A 189 16.95 11.18 -0.59
C VAL A 189 17.04 10.19 -1.77
N PRO A 190 16.33 9.07 -1.81
CA PRO A 190 16.37 8.18 -2.98
C PRO A 190 15.99 8.86 -4.29
N ASP A 191 14.99 9.72 -4.29
CA ASP A 191 14.47 10.33 -5.50
C ASP A 191 15.38 11.42 -6.08
N CYS A 192 16.34 11.98 -5.32
CA CYS A 192 17.36 12.85 -5.89
C CYS A 192 18.35 12.09 -6.80
N TYR A 193 18.34 10.75 -6.77
CA TYR A 193 19.11 9.87 -7.64
C TYR A 193 18.20 9.11 -8.63
N ALA A 194 17.07 9.68 -9.01
CA ALA A 194 16.10 9.04 -9.90
C ALA A 194 16.68 8.72 -11.29
N ASP A 195 17.62 9.53 -11.78
CA ASP A 195 18.42 9.30 -12.99
C ASP A 195 19.27 8.03 -12.94
N LEU A 196 19.62 7.56 -11.74
CA LEU A 196 20.34 6.31 -11.51
C LEU A 196 19.38 5.12 -11.23
N GLY A 197 18.06 5.34 -11.32
CA GLY A 197 17.06 4.30 -11.14
C GLY A 197 16.54 4.15 -9.70
N TYR A 198 16.96 5.00 -8.77
CA TYR A 198 16.41 4.99 -7.41
C TYR A 198 15.04 5.66 -7.39
N LYS A 199 14.10 5.05 -6.69
CA LYS A 199 12.72 5.54 -6.60
C LYS A 199 12.10 5.13 -5.27
N THR A 200 11.48 6.08 -4.59
CA THR A 200 10.62 5.80 -3.44
C THR A 200 9.28 5.22 -3.92
N VAL A 201 8.87 4.09 -3.38
CA VAL A 201 7.65 3.37 -3.80
C VAL A 201 6.64 3.17 -2.68
N SER A 202 7.10 3.14 -1.42
CA SER A 202 6.28 2.94 -0.24
C SER A 202 6.99 3.51 0.99
N THR A 203 6.48 3.22 2.17
CA THR A 203 7.11 3.52 3.45
C THR A 203 7.37 2.25 4.24
N ASN A 204 8.19 2.33 5.29
CA ASN A 204 8.31 1.30 6.32
C ASN A 204 6.97 1.10 7.06
N PRO A 205 6.84 0.09 7.96
CA PRO A 205 5.56 -0.25 8.58
C PRO A 205 4.95 0.84 9.47
N CYS A 206 5.73 1.81 9.93
CA CYS A 206 5.26 2.92 10.77
C CYS A 206 5.02 4.22 9.97
N GLY A 207 5.45 4.27 8.70
CA GLY A 207 5.18 5.38 7.78
C GLY A 207 6.12 6.57 7.88
N GLU A 208 7.20 6.48 8.69
CA GLU A 208 8.12 7.61 8.92
C GLU A 208 9.35 7.61 8.00
N ILE A 209 9.61 6.51 7.30
CA ILE A 209 10.76 6.39 6.38
C ILE A 209 10.26 5.91 5.03
N PRO A 210 10.27 6.77 4.01
CA PRO A 210 9.96 6.41 2.63
C PRO A 210 11.09 5.70 1.91
#